data_e57a574faff9c0e537f0001f7a2bdd14
#
_entry.id   e57a574faff9c0e537f0001f7a2bdd14
#
_cell.length_a   1.000
_cell.length_b   1.000
_cell.length_c   1.000
_cell.angle_alpha   90.00
_cell.angle_beta   90.00
_cell.angle_gamma   90.00
#
_symmetry.space_group_name_H-M   'P 1'
#
loop_
_entity.id
_entity.type
_entity.pdbx_description
1 polymer ?
#
loop_
_entity_poly.entity_id
_entity_poly.type
_entity_poly.pdbx_seq_one_letter_code
_entity_poly.pdbx_strand_id
1 'polypeptide(L)'
;MKSINKYRYFFTCFLIAIIPFIALSFDGIRGYVFDNFMVSAIYNSVIIAIYIMGSVCTLFTVFKNCDAREILTTNNANKKSSTLSSLNQVIFADDFMKCDSNLLIELDDSVSTARNQRLSFIMSCSNVSTLIGLLGTFAGLSITIGSIGNLLSTPSGVGGESSSNTLHMIVTMVASLSEPLKGMNTAFVSSIYGVVCAILLTSQSVFVRSSYALISAEIKRLKVKRSRASSNRQRSLRIESETLFEFKELFREFFDNYKSIELSRTQAEEKKLTVFSDGLSS
;
A
#
# COMPACT_ATOMS: atom_id res chain seq x y z
N MET A 1 23.54 -4.71 -8.81
CA MET A 1 23.15 -3.77 -7.74
C MET A 1 21.63 -3.51 -7.60
N LYS A 2 20.77 -3.83 -8.58
CA LYS A 2 19.30 -3.65 -8.49
C LYS A 2 18.54 -4.65 -7.60
N SER A 3 19.07 -5.84 -7.38
CA SER A 3 18.41 -6.92 -6.61
C SER A 3 18.40 -6.68 -5.09
N ILE A 4 19.42 -6.06 -4.53
CA ILE A 4 19.54 -5.83 -3.07
C ILE A 4 18.50 -4.85 -2.53
N ASN A 5 18.05 -3.89 -3.34
CA ASN A 5 17.02 -2.92 -2.95
C ASN A 5 15.59 -3.50 -2.93
N LYS A 6 15.39 -4.67 -3.52
CA LYS A 6 14.08 -5.31 -3.68
C LYS A 6 13.51 -5.80 -2.36
N TYR A 7 14.31 -6.54 -1.60
CA TYR A 7 13.90 -7.15 -0.34
C TYR A 7 14.13 -6.25 0.89
N ARG A 8 14.70 -5.08 0.70
CA ARG A 8 15.02 -4.16 1.80
C ARG A 8 13.78 -3.77 2.62
N TYR A 9 12.67 -3.45 1.95
CA TYR A 9 11.40 -3.13 2.63
C TYR A 9 10.78 -4.36 3.30
N PHE A 10 10.89 -5.52 2.66
CA PHE A 10 10.42 -6.77 3.25
C PHE A 10 11.26 -7.12 4.48
N PHE A 11 12.59 -7.02 4.36
CA PHE A 11 13.50 -7.35 5.45
C PHE A 11 13.33 -6.38 6.65
N THR A 12 13.17 -5.09 6.42
CA THR A 12 12.91 -4.13 7.50
C THR A 12 11.55 -4.36 8.16
N CYS A 13 10.51 -4.66 7.40
CA CYS A 13 9.20 -5.01 7.94
C CYS A 13 9.24 -6.32 8.75
N PHE A 14 9.96 -7.33 8.25
CA PHE A 14 10.19 -8.61 8.93
C PHE A 14 10.97 -8.43 10.23
N LEU A 15 12.01 -7.57 10.22
CA LEU A 15 12.79 -7.27 11.40
C LEU A 15 11.91 -6.64 12.49
N ILE A 16 11.05 -5.68 12.17
CA ILE A 16 10.11 -5.08 13.12
C ILE A 16 9.09 -6.11 13.63
N ALA A 17 8.62 -7.01 12.78
CA ALA A 17 7.71 -8.08 13.19
C ALA A 17 8.34 -9.06 14.18
N ILE A 18 9.66 -9.26 14.10
CA ILE A 18 10.41 -10.19 14.95
C ILE A 18 10.88 -9.53 16.26
N ILE A 19 10.92 -8.20 16.37
CA ILE A 19 11.36 -7.50 17.58
C ILE A 19 10.79 -8.11 18.88
N PRO A 20 9.47 -8.34 19.02
CA PRO A 20 8.94 -8.91 20.27
C PRO A 20 9.41 -10.35 20.50
N PHE A 21 9.66 -11.13 19.46
CA PHE A 21 10.19 -12.49 19.59
C PHE A 21 11.67 -12.49 19.99
N ILE A 22 12.45 -11.54 19.46
CA ILE A 22 13.86 -11.35 19.87
C ILE A 22 13.92 -10.91 21.33
N ALA A 23 13.05 -10.00 21.76
CA ALA A 23 12.99 -9.57 23.15
C ALA A 23 12.72 -10.73 24.12
N LEU A 24 11.86 -11.68 23.72
CA LEU A 24 11.59 -12.92 24.46
C LEU A 24 12.78 -13.90 24.50
N SER A 25 13.79 -13.74 23.65
CA SER A 25 14.98 -14.58 23.64
C SER A 25 15.98 -14.22 24.74
N PHE A 26 15.85 -13.04 25.34
CA PHE A 26 16.67 -12.62 26.47
C PHE A 26 16.10 -13.16 27.77
N ASP A 27 16.86 -13.97 28.50
CA ASP A 27 16.42 -14.64 29.74
C ASP A 27 15.88 -13.69 30.80
N GLY A 28 16.49 -12.50 30.99
CA GLY A 28 16.01 -11.49 31.91
C GLY A 28 14.68 -10.87 31.57
N ILE A 29 14.43 -10.65 30.27
CA ILE A 29 13.16 -10.12 29.77
C ILE A 29 12.08 -11.22 29.73
N ARG A 30 12.47 -12.44 29.39
CA ARG A 30 11.57 -13.60 29.32
C ARG A 30 10.88 -13.88 30.65
N GLY A 31 11.66 -13.91 31.77
CA GLY A 31 11.07 -14.13 33.09
C GLY A 31 10.05 -13.03 33.44
N TYR A 32 10.47 -11.77 33.30
CA TYR A 32 9.61 -10.62 33.58
C TYR A 32 8.34 -10.60 32.71
N VAL A 33 8.48 -10.85 31.40
CA VAL A 33 7.35 -10.87 30.46
C VAL A 33 6.40 -12.02 30.78
N PHE A 34 6.93 -13.22 31.10
CA PHE A 34 6.11 -14.40 31.38
C PHE A 34 5.34 -14.25 32.69
N ASP A 35 5.98 -13.77 33.75
CA ASP A 35 5.31 -13.55 35.05
C ASP A 35 4.22 -12.48 34.92
N ASN A 36 4.50 -11.38 34.25
CA ASN A 36 3.48 -10.34 34.01
C ASN A 36 2.40 -10.78 33.02
N PHE A 37 2.75 -11.63 32.03
CA PHE A 37 1.76 -12.18 31.10
C PHE A 37 0.69 -13.01 31.84
N MET A 38 1.10 -13.84 32.81
CA MET A 38 0.20 -14.70 33.56
C MET A 38 -0.79 -13.91 34.44
N VAL A 39 -0.42 -12.69 34.85
CA VAL A 39 -1.27 -11.85 35.69
C VAL A 39 -2.60 -11.49 35.00
N SER A 40 -2.57 -11.26 33.69
CA SER A 40 -3.73 -10.93 32.87
C SER A 40 -3.78 -11.74 31.58
N ALA A 41 -3.60 -13.06 31.69
CA ALA A 41 -3.40 -13.96 30.55
C ALA A 41 -4.46 -13.85 29.46
N ILE A 42 -5.72 -13.66 29.82
CA ILE A 42 -6.84 -13.57 28.86
C ILE A 42 -6.66 -12.34 27.94
N TYR A 43 -6.49 -11.15 28.51
CA TYR A 43 -6.36 -9.90 27.73
C TYR A 43 -5.07 -9.89 26.92
N ASN A 44 -3.96 -10.29 27.51
CA ASN A 44 -2.67 -10.33 26.86
C ASN A 44 -2.63 -11.34 25.72
N SER A 45 -3.28 -12.50 25.85
CA SER A 45 -3.39 -13.50 24.80
C SER A 45 -4.15 -12.97 23.58
N VAL A 46 -5.26 -12.25 23.81
CA VAL A 46 -6.04 -11.65 22.71
C VAL A 46 -5.24 -10.55 22.00
N ILE A 47 -4.51 -9.69 22.75
CA ILE A 47 -3.67 -8.66 22.19
C ILE A 47 -2.57 -9.26 21.30
N ILE A 48 -1.90 -10.32 21.77
CA ILE A 48 -0.86 -11.02 21.01
C ILE A 48 -1.45 -11.69 19.75
N ALA A 49 -2.62 -12.31 19.85
CA ALA A 49 -3.29 -12.93 18.70
C ALA A 49 -3.60 -11.88 17.61
N ILE A 50 -4.11 -10.70 18.01
CA ILE A 50 -4.36 -9.59 17.08
C ILE A 50 -3.05 -9.08 16.46
N TYR A 51 -1.99 -8.97 17.25
CA TYR A 51 -0.68 -8.57 16.77
C TYR A 51 -0.14 -9.54 15.72
N ILE A 52 -0.18 -10.85 15.98
CA ILE A 52 0.26 -11.89 15.04
C ILE A 52 -0.56 -11.81 13.75
N MET A 53 -1.88 -11.71 13.86
CA MET A 53 -2.77 -11.60 12.68
C MET A 53 -2.44 -10.35 11.84
N GLY A 54 -2.30 -9.19 12.47
CA GLY A 54 -1.94 -7.95 11.78
C GLY A 54 -0.55 -8.01 11.15
N SER A 55 0.43 -8.56 11.85
CA SER A 55 1.81 -8.72 11.39
C SER A 55 1.91 -9.68 10.19
N VAL A 56 1.24 -10.83 10.24
CA VAL A 56 1.20 -11.79 9.12
C VAL A 56 0.55 -11.15 7.89
N CYS A 57 -0.57 -10.44 8.08
CA CYS A 57 -1.25 -9.72 6.98
C CYS A 57 -0.33 -8.67 6.36
N THR A 58 0.43 -7.94 7.16
CA THR A 58 1.40 -6.92 6.72
C THR A 58 2.54 -7.55 5.91
N LEU A 59 3.17 -8.59 6.43
CA LEU A 59 4.26 -9.30 5.75
C LEU A 59 3.81 -9.89 4.41
N PHE A 60 2.65 -10.53 4.40
CA PHE A 60 2.07 -11.10 3.18
C PHE A 60 1.79 -10.01 2.13
N THR A 61 1.26 -8.85 2.56
CA THR A 61 0.99 -7.72 1.67
C THR A 61 2.28 -7.13 1.09
N VAL A 62 3.31 -6.92 1.92
CA VAL A 62 4.60 -6.40 1.44
C VAL A 62 5.29 -7.37 0.50
N PHE A 63 5.27 -8.67 0.79
CA PHE A 63 5.82 -9.71 -0.07
C PHE A 63 5.14 -9.71 -1.45
N LYS A 64 3.81 -9.71 -1.47
CA LYS A 64 3.02 -9.62 -2.69
C LYS A 64 3.31 -8.36 -3.52
N ASN A 65 3.47 -7.22 -2.85
CA ASN A 65 3.80 -5.96 -3.51
C ASN A 65 5.21 -5.96 -4.10
N CYS A 66 6.16 -6.66 -3.49
CA CYS A 66 7.50 -6.86 -4.06
C CYS A 66 7.45 -7.66 -5.37
N ASP A 67 6.64 -8.71 -5.42
CA ASP A 67 6.44 -9.51 -6.64
C ASP A 67 5.75 -8.71 -7.75
N ALA A 68 4.69 -7.97 -7.42
CA ALA A 68 3.98 -7.12 -8.39
C ALA A 68 4.91 -6.05 -9.00
N ARG A 69 5.78 -5.45 -8.20
CA ARG A 69 6.77 -4.49 -8.67
C ARG A 69 7.80 -5.12 -9.61
N GLU A 70 8.23 -6.35 -9.37
CA GLU A 70 9.17 -7.06 -10.25
C GLU A 70 8.57 -7.26 -11.64
N ILE A 71 7.31 -7.67 -11.70
CA ILE A 71 6.59 -7.88 -12.96
C ILE A 71 6.51 -6.57 -13.76
N LEU A 72 6.18 -5.46 -13.11
CA LEU A 72 6.10 -4.15 -13.75
C LEU A 72 7.47 -3.63 -14.26
N THR A 73 8.57 -3.97 -13.57
CA THR A 73 9.91 -3.50 -13.94
C THR A 73 10.60 -4.37 -14.98
N THR A 74 10.33 -5.68 -15.00
CA THR A 74 11.09 -6.66 -15.80
C THR A 74 10.41 -6.99 -17.14
N ASN A 75 9.15 -6.54 -17.33
CA ASN A 75 8.33 -6.84 -18.52
C ASN A 75 8.29 -8.36 -18.88
N ASN A 76 8.48 -9.23 -17.88
CA ASN A 76 8.44 -10.67 -18.05
C ASN A 76 6.99 -11.15 -17.95
N ALA A 77 6.33 -11.24 -19.11
CA ALA A 77 4.96 -11.73 -19.26
C ALA A 77 4.72 -13.16 -18.71
N ASN A 78 5.78 -13.91 -18.43
CA ASN A 78 5.68 -15.31 -18.00
C ASN A 78 5.43 -15.51 -16.49
N LYS A 79 5.48 -14.46 -15.66
CA LYS A 79 5.28 -14.60 -14.21
C LYS A 79 3.88 -14.12 -13.82
N LYS A 80 2.95 -15.07 -13.70
CA LYS A 80 1.58 -14.84 -13.27
C LYS A 80 1.54 -14.34 -11.83
N SER A 81 1.20 -13.08 -11.60
CA SER A 81 0.97 -12.54 -10.26
C SER A 81 -0.47 -12.79 -9.84
N SER A 82 -0.68 -13.47 -8.72
CA SER A 82 -2.02 -13.72 -8.17
C SER A 82 -2.62 -12.49 -7.47
N THR A 83 -1.87 -11.40 -7.39
CA THR A 83 -2.23 -10.25 -6.54
C THR A 83 -3.10 -9.22 -7.22
N LEU A 84 -2.92 -9.04 -8.51
CA LEU A 84 -3.69 -8.11 -9.31
C LEU A 84 -4.16 -8.86 -10.56
N SER A 85 -5.38 -9.39 -10.54
CA SER A 85 -6.00 -10.02 -11.72
C SER A 85 -6.10 -9.03 -12.88
N SER A 86 -6.33 -7.76 -12.61
CA SER A 86 -6.30 -6.65 -13.57
C SER A 86 -4.91 -6.41 -14.15
N LEU A 87 -3.85 -6.55 -13.36
CA LEU A 87 -2.45 -6.44 -13.83
C LEU A 87 -2.10 -7.58 -14.78
N ASN A 88 -2.60 -8.79 -14.50
CA ASN A 88 -2.43 -9.92 -15.41
C ASN A 88 -3.10 -9.67 -16.77
N GLN A 89 -4.30 -9.07 -16.79
CA GLN A 89 -4.98 -8.72 -18.03
C GLN A 89 -4.22 -7.68 -18.88
N VAL A 90 -3.59 -6.71 -18.20
CA VAL A 90 -2.80 -5.64 -18.87
C VAL A 90 -1.45 -6.15 -19.39
N ILE A 91 -0.84 -7.12 -18.68
CA ILE A 91 0.48 -7.68 -19.05
C ILE A 91 0.34 -8.77 -20.12
N PHE A 92 -0.77 -9.52 -20.12
CA PHE A 92 -1.06 -10.56 -21.13
C PHE A 92 -1.64 -10.02 -22.43
N ALA A 93 -2.05 -8.74 -22.50
CA ALA A 93 -2.31 -8.11 -23.78
C ALA A 93 -0.97 -8.01 -24.52
N ASP A 94 -0.76 -8.88 -25.53
CA ASP A 94 0.45 -9.06 -26.33
C ASP A 94 1.00 -7.76 -26.94
N ASP A 95 0.27 -6.68 -26.82
CA ASP A 95 0.58 -5.33 -27.24
C ASP A 95 0.38 -4.36 -26.06
N PHE A 96 1.33 -4.33 -25.12
CA PHE A 96 1.36 -3.33 -24.04
C PHE A 96 1.27 -1.89 -24.59
N MET A 97 1.61 -1.69 -25.87
CA MET A 97 1.48 -0.44 -26.60
C MET A 97 0.05 -0.16 -27.08
N LYS A 98 -0.82 -1.17 -27.19
CA LYS A 98 -2.23 -1.04 -27.59
C LYS A 98 -3.19 -0.97 -26.40
N CYS A 99 -2.69 -1.18 -25.17
CA CYS A 99 -3.50 -1.13 -23.97
C CYS A 99 -4.15 0.24 -23.80
N ASP A 100 -5.46 0.29 -23.62
CA ASP A 100 -6.24 1.52 -23.56
C ASP A 100 -5.82 2.40 -22.36
N SER A 101 -5.80 3.72 -22.50
CA SER A 101 -5.48 4.66 -21.42
C SER A 101 -6.39 4.48 -20.20
N ASN A 102 -7.63 4.04 -20.44
CA ASN A 102 -8.62 3.77 -19.41
C ASN A 102 -8.21 2.59 -18.51
N LEU A 103 -7.58 1.56 -19.06
CA LEU A 103 -7.05 0.42 -18.28
C LEU A 103 -5.97 0.81 -17.28
N LEU A 104 -5.10 1.76 -17.63
CA LEU A 104 -4.08 2.26 -16.70
C LEU A 104 -4.67 3.13 -15.57
N ILE A 105 -5.79 3.80 -15.82
CA ILE A 105 -6.52 4.56 -14.81
C ILE A 105 -7.23 3.59 -13.86
N GLU A 106 -7.92 2.60 -14.38
CA GLU A 106 -8.60 1.55 -13.61
C GLU A 106 -7.61 0.75 -12.74
N LEU A 107 -6.40 0.49 -13.28
CA LEU A 107 -5.33 -0.16 -12.52
C LEU A 107 -4.85 0.69 -11.34
N ASP A 108 -4.63 1.99 -11.53
CA ASP A 108 -4.19 2.90 -10.44
C ASP A 108 -5.29 3.01 -9.36
N ASP A 109 -6.55 3.04 -9.75
CA ASP A 109 -7.69 3.05 -8.84
C ASP A 109 -7.83 1.73 -8.07
N SER A 110 -7.70 0.60 -8.74
CA SER A 110 -7.69 -0.74 -8.11
C SER A 110 -6.56 -0.88 -7.08
N VAL A 111 -5.35 -0.41 -7.42
CA VAL A 111 -4.20 -0.40 -6.49
C VAL A 111 -4.46 0.51 -5.30
N SER A 112 -5.06 1.69 -5.52
CA SER A 112 -5.37 2.65 -4.45
C SER A 112 -6.43 2.09 -3.50
N THR A 113 -7.45 1.42 -4.02
CA THR A 113 -8.50 0.76 -3.25
C THR A 113 -7.95 -0.40 -2.42
N ALA A 114 -7.14 -1.27 -3.03
CA ALA A 114 -6.47 -2.37 -2.31
C ALA A 114 -5.56 -1.85 -1.19
N ARG A 115 -4.81 -0.77 -1.45
CA ARG A 115 -4.00 -0.09 -0.43
C ARG A 115 -4.84 0.37 0.74
N ASN A 116 -5.95 1.08 0.48
CA ASN A 116 -6.79 1.65 1.52
C ASN A 116 -7.44 0.55 2.38
N GLN A 117 -7.93 -0.52 1.76
CA GLN A 117 -8.48 -1.67 2.49
C GLN A 117 -7.45 -2.33 3.40
N ARG A 118 -6.22 -2.58 2.91
CA ARG A 118 -5.16 -3.21 3.71
C ARG A 118 -4.69 -2.32 4.85
N LEU A 119 -4.50 -1.02 4.59
CA LEU A 119 -4.12 -0.07 5.62
C LEU A 119 -5.20 0.09 6.68
N SER A 120 -6.47 0.16 6.27
CA SER A 120 -7.60 0.23 7.20
C SER A 120 -7.65 -0.98 8.11
N PHE A 121 -7.45 -2.20 7.57
CA PHE A 121 -7.41 -3.42 8.37
C PHE A 121 -6.28 -3.39 9.42
N ILE A 122 -5.04 -3.02 9.02
CA ILE A 122 -3.90 -2.97 9.94
C ILE A 122 -4.12 -1.91 11.03
N MET A 123 -4.65 -0.74 10.66
CA MET A 123 -4.98 0.32 11.61
C MET A 123 -6.10 -0.11 12.57
N SER A 124 -7.10 -0.85 12.08
CA SER A 124 -8.15 -1.41 12.93
C SER A 124 -7.58 -2.40 13.94
N CYS A 125 -6.67 -3.28 13.55
CA CYS A 125 -5.97 -4.19 14.46
C CYS A 125 -5.19 -3.41 15.54
N SER A 126 -4.49 -2.33 15.16
CA SER A 126 -3.78 -1.46 16.10
C SER A 126 -4.74 -0.80 17.11
N ASN A 127 -5.84 -0.24 16.64
CA ASN A 127 -6.83 0.40 17.49
C ASN A 127 -7.51 -0.61 18.46
N VAL A 128 -7.88 -1.78 17.94
CA VAL A 128 -8.48 -2.83 18.77
C VAL A 128 -7.50 -3.32 19.84
N SER A 129 -6.21 -3.46 19.51
CA SER A 129 -5.17 -3.81 20.50
C SER A 129 -5.12 -2.80 21.65
N THR A 130 -5.16 -1.49 21.34
CA THR A 130 -5.19 -0.42 22.35
C THR A 130 -6.47 -0.47 23.19
N LEU A 131 -7.63 -0.68 22.55
CA LEU A 131 -8.92 -0.76 23.26
C LEU A 131 -8.98 -1.97 24.21
N ILE A 132 -8.41 -3.11 23.83
CA ILE A 132 -8.34 -4.29 24.70
C ILE A 132 -7.36 -4.03 25.86
N GLY A 133 -6.25 -3.34 25.60
CA GLY A 133 -5.36 -2.88 26.67
C GLY A 133 -6.07 -1.99 27.69
N LEU A 134 -6.88 -1.05 27.21
CA LEU A 134 -7.73 -0.19 28.04
C LEU A 134 -8.79 -1.00 28.81
N LEU A 135 -9.44 -1.96 28.16
CA LEU A 135 -10.40 -2.85 28.82
C LEU A 135 -9.73 -3.63 29.97
N GLY A 136 -8.49 -4.08 29.76
CA GLY A 136 -7.69 -4.70 30.83
C GLY A 136 -7.46 -3.78 32.03
N THR A 137 -7.29 -2.46 31.79
CA THR A 137 -7.16 -1.49 32.91
C THR A 137 -8.45 -1.37 33.69
N PHE A 138 -9.60 -1.33 33.05
CA PHE A 138 -10.89 -1.29 33.74
C PHE A 138 -11.16 -2.57 34.54
N ALA A 139 -10.83 -3.72 33.97
CA ALA A 139 -10.96 -5.00 34.68
C ALA A 139 -10.06 -5.06 35.94
N GLY A 140 -8.79 -4.64 35.81
CA GLY A 140 -7.88 -4.57 36.93
C GLY A 140 -8.32 -3.61 38.04
N LEU A 141 -8.84 -2.43 37.64
CA LEU A 141 -9.37 -1.45 38.56
C LEU A 141 -10.62 -2.00 39.29
N SER A 142 -11.51 -2.69 38.58
CA SER A 142 -12.69 -3.33 39.19
C SER A 142 -12.33 -4.37 40.26
N ILE A 143 -11.31 -5.20 40.00
CA ILE A 143 -10.77 -6.15 40.98
C ILE A 143 -10.24 -5.40 42.20
N THR A 144 -9.47 -4.32 42.00
CA THR A 144 -8.90 -3.51 43.06
C THR A 144 -10.00 -2.93 43.97
N ILE A 145 -11.04 -2.34 43.39
CA ILE A 145 -12.16 -1.75 44.14
C ILE A 145 -12.95 -2.83 44.89
N GLY A 146 -13.19 -3.99 44.27
CA GLY A 146 -13.83 -5.12 44.90
C GLY A 146 -13.07 -5.64 46.12
N SER A 147 -11.75 -5.77 45.99
CA SER A 147 -10.89 -6.22 47.10
C SER A 147 -10.87 -5.22 48.26
N ILE A 148 -10.81 -3.89 47.98
CA ILE A 148 -10.87 -2.84 48.99
C ILE A 148 -12.26 -2.87 49.69
N GLY A 149 -13.33 -3.05 48.94
CA GLY A 149 -14.68 -3.17 49.48
C GLY A 149 -14.83 -4.34 50.48
N ASN A 150 -14.24 -5.49 50.14
CA ASN A 150 -14.21 -6.66 51.01
C ASN A 150 -13.39 -6.40 52.29
N LEU A 151 -12.28 -5.67 52.21
CA LEU A 151 -11.48 -5.29 53.39
C LEU A 151 -12.25 -4.36 54.36
N LEU A 152 -13.01 -3.43 53.83
CA LEU A 152 -13.82 -2.49 54.62
C LEU A 152 -15.04 -3.15 55.22
N SER A 153 -15.58 -4.18 54.60
CA SER A 153 -16.76 -4.90 55.07
C SER A 153 -16.44 -6.01 56.09
N THR A 154 -15.18 -6.41 56.22
CA THR A 154 -14.77 -7.37 57.24
C THR A 154 -14.71 -6.62 58.59
N PRO A 155 -15.60 -6.92 59.55
CA PRO A 155 -15.57 -6.25 60.84
C PRO A 155 -14.24 -6.59 61.50
N SER A 156 -13.39 -5.56 61.67
CA SER A 156 -12.21 -5.67 62.51
C SER A 156 -12.73 -5.94 63.91
N GLY A 157 -12.73 -7.22 64.31
CA GLY A 157 -13.06 -7.61 65.67
C GLY A 157 -12.12 -6.91 66.67
N VAL A 158 -12.52 -5.70 67.04
CA VAL A 158 -11.93 -4.95 68.12
C VAL A 158 -12.40 -5.61 69.41
N GLY A 159 -11.61 -6.52 69.93
CA GLY A 159 -11.90 -7.14 71.23
C GLY A 159 -10.74 -8.06 71.63
N GLY A 160 -9.76 -7.53 72.35
CA GLY A 160 -8.75 -8.36 72.99
C GLY A 160 -7.36 -7.73 73.09
N GLU A 161 -7.10 -7.15 74.22
CA GLU A 161 -5.76 -6.64 74.63
C GLU A 161 -4.72 -7.75 74.66
N SER A 162 -3.74 -7.68 73.75
CA SER A 162 -2.42 -8.30 73.94
C SER A 162 -1.50 -7.80 72.79
N SER A 163 -0.30 -7.37 73.13
CA SER A 163 0.72 -6.85 72.18
C SER A 163 1.10 -7.82 71.05
N SER A 164 0.87 -9.12 71.25
CA SER A 164 1.05 -10.15 70.22
C SER A 164 -0.01 -10.08 69.10
N ASN A 165 -1.22 -9.57 69.41
CA ASN A 165 -2.30 -9.42 68.43
C ASN A 165 -2.07 -8.26 67.46
N THR A 166 -1.33 -7.21 67.90
CA THR A 166 -1.05 -6.04 67.05
C THR A 166 -0.12 -6.40 65.85
N LEU A 167 0.89 -7.20 66.11
CA LEU A 167 1.77 -7.70 65.00
C LEU A 167 1.01 -8.60 64.04
N HIS A 168 0.17 -9.48 64.56
CA HIS A 168 -0.67 -10.34 63.71
C HIS A 168 -1.67 -9.52 62.89
N MET A 169 -2.24 -8.48 63.47
CA MET A 169 -3.16 -7.57 62.81
C MET A 169 -2.50 -6.77 61.71
N ILE A 170 -1.26 -6.27 61.92
CA ILE A 170 -0.47 -5.58 60.92
C ILE A 170 -0.10 -6.52 59.77
N VAL A 171 0.34 -7.74 60.06
CA VAL A 171 0.68 -8.75 59.02
C VAL A 171 -0.57 -9.11 58.19
N THR A 172 -1.72 -9.28 58.83
CA THR A 172 -2.99 -9.57 58.13
C THR A 172 -3.41 -8.38 57.28
N MET A 173 -3.24 -7.15 57.77
CA MET A 173 -3.57 -5.92 57.04
C MET A 173 -2.64 -5.73 55.79
N VAL A 174 -1.35 -6.03 55.95
CA VAL A 174 -0.40 -6.02 54.82
C VAL A 174 -0.72 -7.13 53.82
N ALA A 175 -1.05 -8.32 54.29
CA ALA A 175 -1.42 -9.44 53.42
C ALA A 175 -2.68 -9.14 52.63
N SER A 176 -3.66 -8.47 53.26
CA SER A 176 -4.93 -8.11 52.59
C SER A 176 -4.78 -7.00 51.53
N LEU A 177 -3.73 -6.16 51.63
CA LEU A 177 -3.37 -5.19 50.57
C LEU A 177 -2.77 -5.83 49.29
N SER A 178 -2.33 -7.08 49.39
CA SER A 178 -1.73 -7.76 48.25
C SER A 178 -2.65 -7.97 47.08
N GLU A 179 -3.96 -8.18 47.34
CA GLU A 179 -4.97 -8.39 46.32
C GLU A 179 -5.32 -7.12 45.52
N PRO A 180 -5.57 -5.95 46.14
CA PRO A 180 -5.70 -4.67 45.46
C PRO A 180 -4.46 -4.34 44.61
N LEU A 181 -3.24 -4.59 45.12
CA LEU A 181 -2.00 -4.38 44.38
C LEU A 181 -1.91 -5.28 43.13
N LYS A 182 -2.38 -6.53 43.24
CA LYS A 182 -2.45 -7.43 42.08
C LYS A 182 -3.41 -6.95 41.00
N GLY A 183 -4.59 -6.42 41.38
CA GLY A 183 -5.52 -5.81 40.45
C GLY A 183 -4.94 -4.60 39.72
N MET A 184 -4.21 -3.73 40.45
CA MET A 184 -3.53 -2.60 39.84
C MET A 184 -2.41 -3.04 38.89
N ASN A 185 -1.63 -4.06 39.23
CA ASN A 185 -0.61 -4.62 38.34
C ASN A 185 -1.24 -5.17 37.04
N THR A 186 -2.36 -5.89 37.14
CA THR A 186 -3.12 -6.38 35.99
C THR A 186 -3.50 -5.24 35.03
N ALA A 187 -3.99 -4.11 35.57
CA ALA A 187 -4.34 -2.94 34.81
C ALA A 187 -3.16 -2.37 34.03
N PHE A 188 -2.03 -2.13 34.68
CA PHE A 188 -0.85 -1.55 34.04
C PHE A 188 -0.25 -2.47 32.97
N VAL A 189 -0.11 -3.75 33.27
CA VAL A 189 0.50 -4.72 32.36
C VAL A 189 -0.31 -4.83 31.08
N SER A 190 -1.63 -5.00 31.15
CA SER A 190 -2.48 -5.09 29.96
C SER A 190 -2.42 -3.85 29.08
N SER A 191 -2.37 -2.65 29.70
CA SER A 191 -2.23 -1.40 28.98
C SER A 191 -0.90 -1.31 28.22
N ILE A 192 0.19 -1.67 28.85
CA ILE A 192 1.52 -1.65 28.24
C ILE A 192 1.56 -2.60 27.02
N TYR A 193 1.07 -3.82 27.17
CA TYR A 193 0.98 -4.76 26.04
C TYR A 193 0.16 -4.21 24.89
N GLY A 194 -1.02 -3.63 25.17
CA GLY A 194 -1.88 -3.02 24.15
C GLY A 194 -1.20 -1.91 23.38
N VAL A 195 -0.56 -0.98 24.08
CA VAL A 195 0.15 0.17 23.47
C VAL A 195 1.38 -0.26 22.68
N VAL A 196 2.20 -1.16 23.22
CA VAL A 196 3.40 -1.65 22.52
C VAL A 196 3.02 -2.37 21.23
N CYS A 197 2.03 -3.27 21.26
CA CYS A 197 1.54 -3.94 20.05
C CYS A 197 0.98 -2.94 19.03
N ALA A 198 0.25 -1.93 19.48
CA ALA A 198 -0.30 -0.90 18.59
C ALA A 198 0.81 -0.08 17.91
N ILE A 199 1.85 0.30 18.63
CA ILE A 199 3.02 1.02 18.07
C ILE A 199 3.73 0.16 17.03
N LEU A 200 3.94 -1.12 17.30
CA LEU A 200 4.59 -2.03 16.35
C LEU A 200 3.76 -2.21 15.07
N LEU A 201 2.44 -2.41 15.18
CA LEU A 201 1.53 -2.52 14.03
C LEU A 201 1.49 -1.22 13.22
N THR A 202 1.45 -0.07 13.89
CA THR A 202 1.47 1.25 13.23
C THR A 202 2.78 1.47 12.49
N SER A 203 3.92 1.11 13.09
CA SER A 203 5.22 1.12 12.42
C SER A 203 5.24 0.25 11.17
N GLN A 204 4.69 -0.96 11.23
CA GLN A 204 4.58 -1.86 10.08
C GLN A 204 3.70 -1.28 8.97
N SER A 205 2.63 -0.54 9.30
CA SER A 205 1.74 0.09 8.32
C SER A 205 2.44 1.08 7.41
N VAL A 206 3.49 1.75 7.89
CA VAL A 206 4.32 2.69 7.11
C VAL A 206 5.02 1.96 5.96
N PHE A 207 5.52 0.73 6.19
CA PHE A 207 6.18 -0.06 5.15
C PHE A 207 5.18 -0.56 4.10
N VAL A 208 3.97 -0.92 4.51
CA VAL A 208 2.88 -1.25 3.57
C VAL A 208 2.57 -0.05 2.69
N ARG A 209 2.41 1.14 3.28
CA ARG A 209 2.17 2.38 2.53
C ARG A 209 3.29 2.67 1.53
N SER A 210 4.54 2.54 1.96
CA SER A 210 5.72 2.73 1.10
C SER A 210 5.77 1.73 -0.05
N SER A 211 5.43 0.46 0.20
CA SER A 211 5.42 -0.57 -0.85
C SER A 211 4.39 -0.29 -1.95
N TYR A 212 3.19 0.16 -1.58
CA TYR A 212 2.16 0.58 -2.53
C TYR A 212 2.52 1.87 -3.28
N ALA A 213 3.18 2.82 -2.62
CA ALA A 213 3.65 4.05 -3.26
C ALA A 213 4.64 3.76 -4.39
N LEU A 214 5.50 2.76 -4.23
CA LEU A 214 6.44 2.32 -5.27
C LEU A 214 5.71 1.73 -6.48
N ILE A 215 4.66 0.93 -6.28
CA ILE A 215 3.84 0.38 -7.37
C ILE A 215 3.13 1.51 -8.12
N SER A 216 2.47 2.41 -7.41
CA SER A 216 1.78 3.56 -8.02
C SER A 216 2.76 4.47 -8.79
N ALA A 217 3.99 4.65 -8.30
CA ALA A 217 5.02 5.39 -9.02
C ALA A 217 5.42 4.74 -10.35
N GLU A 218 5.54 3.40 -10.38
CA GLU A 218 5.84 2.69 -11.64
C GLU A 218 4.67 2.75 -12.63
N ILE A 219 3.42 2.62 -12.16
CA ILE A 219 2.23 2.80 -13.01
C ILE A 219 2.21 4.22 -13.62
N LYS A 220 2.47 5.25 -12.82
CA LYS A 220 2.56 6.63 -13.29
C LYS A 220 3.67 6.84 -14.32
N ARG A 221 4.84 6.21 -14.13
CA ARG A 221 5.93 6.24 -15.12
C ARG A 221 5.52 5.61 -16.45
N LEU A 222 4.81 4.48 -16.40
CA LEU A 222 4.29 3.83 -17.60
C LEU A 222 3.26 4.71 -18.31
N LYS A 223 2.36 5.36 -17.58
CA LYS A 223 1.39 6.32 -18.11
C LYS A 223 2.08 7.50 -18.83
N VAL A 224 3.12 8.07 -18.23
CA VAL A 224 3.88 9.18 -18.85
C VAL A 224 4.64 8.74 -20.10
N LYS A 225 5.29 7.56 -20.08
CA LYS A 225 5.97 7.02 -21.27
C LYS A 225 5.00 6.85 -22.42
N ARG A 226 3.81 6.37 -22.16
CA ARG A 226 2.76 6.15 -23.17
C ARG A 226 2.22 7.47 -23.71
N SER A 227 1.92 8.44 -22.86
CA SER A 227 1.46 9.77 -23.28
C SER A 227 2.48 10.43 -24.21
N ARG A 228 3.77 10.30 -23.92
CA ARG A 228 4.84 10.79 -24.80
C ARG A 228 4.89 10.04 -26.14
N ALA A 229 4.74 8.72 -26.12
CA ALA A 229 4.72 7.90 -27.35
C ALA A 229 3.51 8.23 -28.23
N SER A 230 2.31 8.40 -27.66
CA SER A 230 1.13 8.81 -28.40
C SER A 230 1.24 10.21 -28.98
N SER A 231 1.78 11.17 -28.22
CA SER A 231 2.04 12.53 -28.69
C SER A 231 3.05 12.57 -29.85
N ASN A 232 4.13 11.78 -29.77
CA ASN A 232 5.10 11.68 -30.86
C ASN A 232 4.48 11.05 -32.11
N ARG A 233 3.65 10.02 -31.97
CA ARG A 233 2.94 9.39 -33.10
C ARG A 233 1.97 10.37 -33.75
N GLN A 234 1.24 11.14 -32.95
CA GLN A 234 0.31 12.14 -33.46
C GLN A 234 1.05 13.29 -34.16
N ARG A 235 2.23 13.66 -33.67
CA ARG A 235 3.10 14.64 -34.32
C ARG A 235 3.66 14.12 -35.65
N SER A 236 4.08 12.87 -35.73
CA SER A 236 4.56 12.27 -36.99
C SER A 236 3.46 12.16 -38.04
N LEU A 237 2.24 11.75 -37.65
CA LEU A 237 1.09 11.71 -38.54
C LEU A 237 0.70 13.10 -39.05
N ARG A 238 0.84 14.14 -38.22
CA ARG A 238 0.55 15.50 -38.61
C ARG A 238 1.57 16.02 -39.64
N ILE A 239 2.86 15.75 -39.42
CA ILE A 239 3.94 16.11 -40.37
C ILE A 239 3.70 15.39 -41.71
N GLU A 240 3.37 14.08 -41.66
CA GLU A 240 3.09 13.29 -42.86
C GLU A 240 1.88 13.82 -43.62
N SER A 241 0.82 14.28 -42.94
CA SER A 241 -0.35 14.90 -43.57
C SER A 241 -0.05 16.27 -44.18
N GLU A 242 0.78 17.09 -43.52
CA GLU A 242 1.24 18.39 -44.03
C GLU A 242 2.09 18.23 -45.30
N THR A 243 3.05 17.31 -45.30
CA THR A 243 3.89 17.02 -46.46
C THR A 243 3.09 16.43 -47.65
N LEU A 244 2.08 15.61 -47.36
CA LEU A 244 1.20 15.06 -48.39
C LEU A 244 0.30 16.17 -48.99
N PHE A 245 -0.11 17.13 -48.22
CA PHE A 245 -0.89 18.28 -48.67
C PHE A 245 -0.03 19.20 -49.58
N GLU A 246 1.18 19.54 -49.12
CA GLU A 246 2.13 20.34 -49.94
C GLU A 246 2.47 19.64 -51.26
N PHE A 247 2.71 18.32 -51.24
CA PHE A 247 2.93 17.54 -52.45
C PHE A 247 1.75 17.58 -53.41
N LYS A 248 0.52 17.49 -52.88
CA LYS A 248 -0.72 17.55 -53.66
C LYS A 248 -0.94 18.91 -54.30
N GLU A 249 -0.59 20.00 -53.67
CA GLU A 249 -0.62 21.35 -54.24
C GLU A 249 0.41 21.53 -55.33
N LEU A 250 1.65 21.12 -55.09
CA LEU A 250 2.73 21.17 -56.08
C LEU A 250 2.38 20.34 -57.33
N PHE A 251 1.78 19.18 -57.12
CA PHE A 251 1.36 18.31 -58.21
C PHE A 251 0.19 18.93 -59.04
N ARG A 252 -0.72 19.62 -58.38
CA ARG A 252 -1.79 20.38 -59.05
C ARG A 252 -1.24 21.53 -59.88
N GLU A 253 -0.31 22.31 -59.34
CA GLU A 253 0.32 23.41 -60.03
C GLU A 253 1.12 22.94 -61.27
N PHE A 254 1.84 21.80 -61.13
CA PHE A 254 2.51 21.17 -62.25
C PHE A 254 1.52 20.72 -63.35
N PHE A 255 0.40 20.15 -62.99
CA PHE A 255 -0.61 19.67 -63.93
C PHE A 255 -1.31 20.83 -64.67
N ASP A 256 -1.61 21.91 -63.96
CA ASP A 256 -2.21 23.13 -64.53
C ASP A 256 -1.22 23.81 -65.50
N ASN A 257 0.05 23.86 -65.15
CA ASN A 257 1.13 24.38 -66.02
C ASN A 257 1.27 23.52 -67.28
N TYR A 258 1.29 22.19 -67.13
CA TYR A 258 1.38 21.27 -68.27
C TYR A 258 0.18 21.43 -69.23
N LYS A 259 -1.00 21.53 -68.69
CA LYS A 259 -2.26 21.75 -69.45
C LYS A 259 -2.25 23.10 -70.20
N SER A 260 -1.73 24.15 -69.61
CA SER A 260 -1.61 25.45 -70.25
C SER A 260 -0.60 25.43 -71.43
N ILE A 261 0.49 24.69 -71.31
CA ILE A 261 1.48 24.48 -72.38
C ILE A 261 0.88 23.70 -73.53
N GLU A 262 0.11 22.63 -73.23
CA GLU A 262 -0.52 21.79 -74.23
C GLU A 262 -1.62 22.58 -75.00
N LEU A 263 -2.40 23.38 -74.29
CA LEU A 263 -3.38 24.29 -74.93
C LEU A 263 -2.72 25.33 -75.84
N SER A 264 -1.62 25.92 -75.40
CA SER A 264 -0.88 26.87 -76.21
C SER A 264 -0.26 26.26 -77.45
N ARG A 265 0.12 24.98 -77.39
CA ARG A 265 0.67 24.20 -78.48
C ARG A 265 -0.41 23.85 -79.53
N THR A 266 -1.58 23.40 -79.10
CA THR A 266 -2.73 23.13 -79.93
C THR A 266 -3.21 24.39 -80.66
N GLN A 267 -3.31 25.52 -79.96
CA GLN A 267 -3.66 26.81 -80.56
C GLN A 267 -2.62 27.28 -81.59
N ALA A 268 -1.33 27.03 -81.37
CA ALA A 268 -0.28 27.34 -82.32
C ALA A 268 -0.35 26.46 -83.59
N GLU A 269 -0.74 25.18 -83.44
CA GLU A 269 -0.96 24.26 -84.54
C GLU A 269 -2.20 24.63 -85.36
N GLU A 270 -3.31 24.98 -84.71
CA GLU A 270 -4.50 25.49 -85.42
C GLU A 270 -4.20 26.77 -86.20
N LYS A 271 -3.44 27.70 -85.62
CA LYS A 271 -3.06 28.94 -86.30
C LYS A 271 -2.16 28.69 -87.52
N LYS A 272 -1.30 27.67 -87.49
CA LYS A 272 -0.50 27.25 -88.64
C LYS A 272 -1.36 26.65 -89.75
N LEU A 273 -2.38 25.85 -89.38
CA LEU A 273 -3.35 25.24 -90.32
C LEU A 273 -4.19 26.29 -91.00
N THR A 274 -4.67 27.31 -90.25
CA THR A 274 -5.48 28.41 -90.88
C THR A 274 -4.63 29.25 -91.86
N VAL A 275 -3.37 29.60 -91.50
CA VAL A 275 -2.45 30.33 -92.36
C VAL A 275 -2.14 29.51 -93.65
N PHE A 276 -2.03 28.16 -93.55
CA PHE A 276 -1.81 27.29 -94.66
C PHE A 276 -3.05 27.17 -95.57
N SER A 277 -4.26 27.14 -95.01
CA SER A 277 -5.50 27.12 -95.75
C SER A 277 -5.76 28.43 -96.55
N ASP A 278 -5.44 29.57 -95.93
CA ASP A 278 -5.57 30.88 -96.59
C ASP A 278 -4.59 31.11 -97.72
N GLY A 279 -3.35 30.51 -97.58
CA GLY A 279 -2.35 30.52 -98.62
C GLY A 279 -2.61 29.63 -99.82
N LEU A 280 -3.55 28.66 -99.75
CA LEU A 280 -3.98 27.80 -100.80
C LEU A 280 -5.21 28.34 -101.61
N SER A 281 -5.84 29.38 -101.05
CA SER A 281 -7.05 30.04 -101.63
C SER A 281 -6.76 31.32 -102.41
N SER A 282 -5.53 31.74 -102.44
CA SER A 282 -5.02 32.86 -103.23
C SER A 282 -4.15 32.39 -104.45
#